data_9bf6f052a5e1cbe1e1a3f9584d40ee2f
#
_entry.id   9bf6f052a5e1cbe1e1a3f9584d40ee2f
#
_cell.length_a   1.000
_cell.length_b   1.000
_cell.length_c   1.000
_cell.angle_alpha   90.00
_cell.angle_beta   90.00
_cell.angle_gamma   90.00
#
_symmetry.space_group_name_H-M   'P 1'
#
loop_
_entity.id
_entity.type
_entity.pdbx_description
1 polymer ?
#
loop_
_entity_poly.entity_id
_entity_poly.type
_entity_poly.pdbx_seq_one_letter_code
_entity_poly.pdbx_strand_id
1 'polypeptide(L)'
;MVATSEPAAKSAEVAKVPWSQSVYLKPRVAVMLLLGFSSGLPLYLTGTGSLMQAWLTERDVSLENIGLFGLVALAYGWKFVWSPAIDGFAIPGLSRLLGHRRSWLLVIQIALMIGIILMGQLDPAAEPLLLAGAAVVVAFLAASQDIAVDAFRIESLPEDELAAGTANFSAAYRVALLVSFTGAVAFVSFCQTAWGMTEQEAWSAGYALMGALVGIGIIGTLLAKESWAEQKAQFEVRAERRFKTAVLEPFKEFVRKDLWWVILLFVVLFKLGDAFTTELRTAFFLTMGFERTAYAAIQWPFAFFSALVGGFLGGYLANKLGLMRSLWIAGLAQMFTNLTFIWPAIYLPGIADAIGVANDEGVKQLTFGALDAGGATGVLATSMMAGTIAVEQFATGLGGVIFIAYLSHLCGNRAYTATQYALLSSFAAQARVSLAAPSGFVAANLGWVWYYVIATALAIPGLALLLWLWRREQRLEQSKSGA
;
A
#
# COMPACT_ATOMS: atom_id res chain seq x y z
N MET A 1 60.67 -27.41 -11.85
CA MET A 1 59.45 -27.85 -11.14
C MET A 1 59.41 -27.11 -9.81
N VAL A 2 58.63 -26.04 -9.74
CA VAL A 2 58.35 -25.33 -8.50
C VAL A 2 56.83 -25.29 -8.42
N ALA A 3 56.29 -26.06 -7.51
CA ALA A 3 54.87 -26.11 -7.23
C ALA A 3 54.51 -24.93 -6.31
N THR A 4 53.72 -23.98 -6.82
CA THR A 4 53.12 -22.92 -6.04
C THR A 4 51.79 -23.46 -5.47
N SER A 5 51.78 -23.71 -4.18
CA SER A 5 50.58 -24.03 -3.42
C SER A 5 49.78 -22.74 -3.16
N GLU A 6 48.60 -22.61 -3.78
CA GLU A 6 47.61 -21.63 -3.40
C GLU A 6 47.11 -21.92 -1.96
N PRO A 7 46.99 -20.90 -1.10
CA PRO A 7 46.38 -21.11 0.20
C PRO A 7 44.85 -21.17 0.05
N ALA A 8 44.27 -22.28 0.42
CA ALA A 8 42.83 -22.47 0.54
C ALA A 8 42.21 -21.35 1.41
N ALA A 9 41.31 -20.57 0.80
CA ALA A 9 40.49 -19.59 1.50
C ALA A 9 39.64 -20.32 2.56
N LYS A 10 40.01 -20.17 3.83
CA LYS A 10 39.21 -20.57 4.97
C LYS A 10 37.88 -19.80 4.88
N SER A 11 36.78 -20.51 4.63
CA SER A 11 35.43 -20.01 4.84
C SER A 11 35.33 -19.52 6.28
N ALA A 12 35.23 -18.19 6.45
CA ALA A 12 34.99 -17.61 7.75
C ALA A 12 33.63 -18.12 8.26
N GLU A 13 33.68 -18.96 9.28
CA GLU A 13 32.53 -19.45 10.02
C GLU A 13 31.83 -18.21 10.63
N VAL A 14 30.67 -17.82 10.07
CA VAL A 14 29.88 -16.73 10.59
C VAL A 14 29.45 -17.10 12.00
N ALA A 15 30.12 -16.56 13.01
CA ALA A 15 29.79 -16.76 14.40
C ALA A 15 28.31 -16.42 14.62
N LYS A 16 27.53 -17.41 15.06
CA LYS A 16 26.11 -17.22 15.42
C LYS A 16 26.02 -16.25 16.59
N VAL A 17 25.74 -14.98 16.30
CA VAL A 17 25.49 -13.97 17.34
C VAL A 17 24.23 -14.39 18.10
N PRO A 18 24.26 -14.50 19.45
CA PRO A 18 23.08 -14.80 20.24
C PRO A 18 21.96 -13.81 19.94
N TRP A 19 20.71 -14.28 19.89
CA TRP A 19 19.54 -13.43 19.59
C TRP A 19 19.46 -12.18 20.49
N SER A 20 19.90 -12.28 21.75
CA SER A 20 19.97 -11.17 22.71
C SER A 20 20.93 -10.06 22.30
N GLN A 21 21.89 -10.33 21.42
CA GLN A 21 22.85 -9.37 20.86
C GLN A 21 22.48 -8.94 19.43
N SER A 22 21.32 -9.35 18.95
CA SER A 22 20.85 -8.99 17.62
C SER A 22 20.67 -7.47 17.49
N VAL A 23 21.12 -6.91 16.37
CA VAL A 23 20.93 -5.49 16.03
C VAL A 23 19.45 -5.07 16.06
N TYR A 24 18.55 -6.00 15.76
CA TYR A 24 17.10 -5.77 15.73
C TYR A 24 16.49 -5.45 17.11
N LEU A 25 17.15 -5.89 18.21
CA LEU A 25 16.69 -5.68 19.57
C LEU A 25 17.31 -4.44 20.26
N LYS A 26 18.24 -3.76 19.60
CA LYS A 26 18.78 -2.51 20.13
C LYS A 26 17.64 -1.51 20.33
N PRO A 27 17.56 -0.76 21.47
CA PRO A 27 16.40 0.07 21.80
C PRO A 27 16.00 1.05 20.69
N ARG A 28 16.98 1.71 20.04
CA ARG A 28 16.74 2.66 18.94
C ARG A 28 16.21 1.96 17.66
N VAL A 29 16.57 0.70 17.43
CA VAL A 29 16.08 -0.12 16.31
C VAL A 29 14.71 -0.71 16.63
N ALA A 30 14.49 -1.14 17.89
CA ALA A 30 13.22 -1.68 18.36
C ALA A 30 12.08 -0.63 18.35
N VAL A 31 12.38 0.64 18.61
CA VAL A 31 11.41 1.75 18.52
C VAL A 31 10.79 1.83 17.12
N MET A 32 11.50 1.44 16.07
CA MET A 32 10.97 1.42 14.70
C MET A 32 9.80 0.44 14.52
N LEU A 33 9.66 -0.59 15.38
CA LEU A 33 8.46 -1.44 15.40
C LEU A 33 7.21 -0.65 15.81
N LEU A 34 7.31 0.16 16.87
CA LEU A 34 6.18 0.96 17.37
C LEU A 34 5.77 2.04 16.37
N LEU A 35 6.74 2.71 15.78
CA LEU A 35 6.50 3.74 14.76
C LEU A 35 5.95 3.13 13.46
N GLY A 36 6.50 2.00 13.02
CA GLY A 36 6.03 1.29 11.82
C GLY A 36 4.60 0.78 11.98
N PHE A 37 4.26 0.24 13.17
CA PHE A 37 2.90 -0.18 13.47
C PHE A 37 1.91 1.00 13.38
N SER A 38 2.22 2.13 14.02
CA SER A 38 1.39 3.33 13.97
C SER A 38 1.24 3.89 12.56
N SER A 39 2.28 3.82 11.73
CA SER A 39 2.23 4.30 10.33
C SER A 39 1.39 3.41 9.41
N GLY A 40 1.31 2.11 9.68
CA GLY A 40 0.52 1.18 8.87
C GLY A 40 -0.99 1.23 9.13
N LEU A 41 -1.41 1.60 10.35
CA LEU A 41 -2.81 1.57 10.76
C LEU A 41 -3.75 2.41 9.86
N PRO A 42 -3.45 3.68 9.52
CA PRO A 42 -4.43 4.56 8.86
C PRO A 42 -4.72 4.18 7.42
N LEU A 43 -3.86 3.42 6.76
CA LEU A 43 -3.96 3.19 5.32
C LEU A 43 -5.30 2.56 4.92
N TYR A 44 -5.74 1.52 5.62
CA TYR A 44 -7.01 0.84 5.31
C TYR A 44 -8.23 1.52 5.94
N LEU A 45 -8.02 2.51 6.79
CA LEU A 45 -9.10 3.27 7.42
C LEU A 45 -9.63 4.41 6.55
N THR A 46 -8.84 4.92 5.59
CA THR A 46 -9.11 6.23 4.96
C THR A 46 -9.32 6.23 3.47
N GLY A 47 -8.85 5.22 2.73
CA GLY A 47 -8.81 5.35 1.27
C GLY A 47 -9.19 4.10 0.52
N THR A 48 -8.36 3.68 -0.40
CA THR A 48 -8.45 2.43 -1.17
C THR A 48 -8.41 1.18 -0.28
N GLY A 49 -8.54 1.40 1.02
CA GLY A 49 -8.37 0.37 2.02
C GLY A 49 -9.62 -0.45 2.20
N SER A 50 -9.36 -1.71 2.42
CA SER A 50 -10.40 -2.72 2.57
C SER A 50 -11.39 -2.43 3.70
N LEU A 51 -10.98 -1.76 4.79
CA LEU A 51 -11.88 -1.48 5.91
C LEU A 51 -12.92 -0.40 5.57
N MET A 52 -12.46 0.73 5.01
CA MET A 52 -13.37 1.80 4.59
C MET A 52 -14.38 1.28 3.55
N GLN A 53 -13.93 0.51 2.56
CA GLN A 53 -14.83 -0.07 1.57
C GLN A 53 -15.84 -1.03 2.18
N ALA A 54 -15.42 -1.86 3.16
CA ALA A 54 -16.34 -2.76 3.86
C ALA A 54 -17.43 -1.97 4.59
N TRP A 55 -17.06 -0.92 5.33
CA TRP A 55 -18.00 -0.07 6.03
C TRP A 55 -18.96 0.65 5.09
N LEU A 56 -18.43 1.28 4.01
CA LEU A 56 -19.27 1.95 3.00
C LEU A 56 -20.24 0.99 2.32
N THR A 57 -19.80 -0.23 2.00
CA THR A 57 -20.64 -1.24 1.35
C THR A 57 -21.76 -1.74 2.26
N GLU A 58 -21.47 -1.97 3.54
CA GLU A 58 -22.49 -2.39 4.52
C GLU A 58 -23.51 -1.29 4.82
N ARG A 59 -23.11 -0.02 4.68
CA ARG A 59 -24.01 1.13 4.85
C ARG A 59 -24.70 1.54 3.54
N ASP A 60 -24.77 0.65 2.54
CA ASP A 60 -25.44 0.85 1.25
C ASP A 60 -25.00 2.11 0.49
N VAL A 61 -23.76 2.58 0.72
CA VAL A 61 -23.18 3.68 -0.06
C VAL A 61 -22.98 3.22 -1.50
N SER A 62 -23.40 4.04 -2.46
CA SER A 62 -23.34 3.69 -3.88
C SER A 62 -21.92 3.38 -4.35
N LEU A 63 -21.79 2.47 -5.31
CA LEU A 63 -20.47 2.06 -5.85
C LEU A 63 -19.70 3.25 -6.45
N GLU A 64 -20.42 4.22 -7.03
CA GLU A 64 -19.83 5.45 -7.55
C GLU A 64 -19.12 6.24 -6.44
N ASN A 65 -19.78 6.40 -5.30
CA ASN A 65 -19.20 7.09 -4.15
C ASN A 65 -18.04 6.29 -3.55
N ILE A 66 -18.15 4.96 -3.42
CA ILE A 66 -17.06 4.09 -2.97
C ILE A 66 -15.82 4.26 -3.86
N GLY A 67 -15.99 4.29 -5.19
CA GLY A 67 -14.90 4.54 -6.12
C GLY A 67 -14.26 5.93 -5.93
N LEU A 68 -15.08 6.95 -5.67
CA LEU A 68 -14.58 8.31 -5.41
C LEU A 68 -13.82 8.44 -4.07
N PHE A 69 -14.16 7.64 -3.06
CA PHE A 69 -13.40 7.58 -1.81
C PHE A 69 -11.94 7.16 -2.04
N GLY A 70 -11.63 6.44 -3.12
CA GLY A 70 -10.26 6.14 -3.53
C GLY A 70 -9.39 7.37 -3.73
N LEU A 71 -9.98 8.53 -4.10
CA LEU A 71 -9.26 9.79 -4.25
C LEU A 71 -8.64 10.31 -2.94
N VAL A 72 -9.11 9.86 -1.78
CA VAL A 72 -8.51 10.17 -0.47
C VAL A 72 -7.03 9.77 -0.44
N ALA A 73 -6.66 8.70 -1.16
CA ALA A 73 -5.26 8.24 -1.26
C ALA A 73 -4.33 9.25 -1.97
N LEU A 74 -4.88 10.26 -2.67
CA LEU A 74 -4.08 11.34 -3.27
C LEU A 74 -3.24 12.08 -2.23
N ALA A 75 -3.71 12.20 -0.99
CA ALA A 75 -2.95 12.83 0.09
C ALA A 75 -1.55 12.18 0.25
N TYR A 76 -1.45 10.86 0.19
CA TYR A 76 -0.16 10.17 0.33
C TYR A 76 0.83 10.47 -0.80
N GLY A 77 0.36 10.67 -2.01
CA GLY A 77 1.21 10.96 -3.13
C GLY A 77 1.62 12.43 -3.23
N TRP A 78 0.80 13.36 -2.72
CA TRP A 78 1.12 14.79 -2.68
C TRP A 78 1.96 15.20 -1.46
N LYS A 79 2.32 14.26 -0.59
CA LYS A 79 3.09 14.55 0.64
C LYS A 79 4.38 15.35 0.42
N PHE A 80 5.00 15.27 -0.76
CA PHE A 80 6.19 16.05 -1.11
C PHE A 80 5.93 17.56 -1.14
N VAL A 81 4.69 18.01 -1.33
CA VAL A 81 4.32 19.43 -1.38
C VAL A 81 4.50 20.11 -0.02
N TRP A 82 4.13 19.42 1.06
CA TRP A 82 4.23 19.98 2.42
C TRP A 82 5.36 19.39 3.25
N SER A 83 6.09 18.41 2.75
CA SER A 83 7.27 17.88 3.45
C SER A 83 8.30 18.96 3.79
N PRO A 84 8.54 20.02 2.96
CA PRO A 84 9.42 21.10 3.33
C PRO A 84 8.96 21.88 4.58
N ALA A 85 7.65 21.93 4.85
CA ALA A 85 7.14 22.58 6.05
C ALA A 85 7.47 21.75 7.30
N ILE A 86 7.26 20.43 7.27
CA ILE A 86 7.63 19.53 8.39
C ILE A 86 9.14 19.53 8.61
N ASP A 87 9.91 19.69 7.56
CA ASP A 87 11.36 19.78 7.62
C ASP A 87 11.86 21.13 8.12
N GLY A 88 11.21 22.23 7.73
CA GLY A 88 11.69 23.59 7.90
C GLY A 88 11.14 24.33 9.13
N PHE A 89 10.02 23.89 9.71
CA PHE A 89 9.40 24.57 10.86
C PHE A 89 9.57 23.76 12.14
N ALA A 90 10.20 24.37 13.15
CA ALA A 90 10.25 23.81 14.50
C ALA A 90 8.97 24.19 15.27
N ILE A 91 8.39 23.24 16.01
CA ILE A 91 7.24 23.50 16.86
C ILE A 91 7.70 24.25 18.10
N PRO A 92 7.25 25.51 18.33
CA PRO A 92 7.73 26.33 19.44
C PRO A 92 7.54 25.63 20.80
N GLY A 93 8.57 25.68 21.63
CA GLY A 93 8.57 25.04 22.96
C GLY A 93 8.81 23.53 22.88
N LEU A 94 8.02 22.78 22.12
CA LEU A 94 8.05 21.32 22.07
C LEU A 94 9.34 20.78 21.42
N SER A 95 9.82 21.42 20.36
CA SER A 95 11.07 21.00 19.69
C SER A 95 12.31 21.17 20.56
N ARG A 96 12.29 22.11 21.55
CA ARG A 96 13.37 22.24 22.51
C ARG A 96 13.38 21.12 23.55
N LEU A 97 12.21 20.56 23.87
CA LEU A 97 12.04 19.48 24.85
C LEU A 97 12.28 18.10 24.30
N LEU A 98 11.71 17.83 23.13
CA LEU A 98 11.66 16.48 22.56
C LEU A 98 12.61 16.30 21.37
N GLY A 99 13.08 17.36 20.75
CA GLY A 99 13.74 17.33 19.44
C GLY A 99 12.79 17.70 18.31
N HIS A 100 13.32 17.91 17.11
CA HIS A 100 12.54 18.40 15.97
C HIS A 100 11.53 17.35 15.44
N ARG A 101 12.01 16.14 15.14
CA ARG A 101 11.19 15.08 14.54
C ARG A 101 10.17 14.52 15.52
N ARG A 102 10.58 14.28 16.74
CA ARG A 102 9.70 13.77 17.80
C ARG A 102 8.56 14.71 18.11
N SER A 103 8.80 16.02 18.05
CA SER A 103 7.75 17.03 18.27
C SER A 103 6.68 16.98 17.17
N TRP A 104 7.09 16.91 15.91
CA TRP A 104 6.17 16.71 14.80
C TRP A 104 5.41 15.38 14.89
N LEU A 105 6.12 14.29 15.19
CA LEU A 105 5.50 12.97 15.37
C LEU A 105 4.44 13.00 16.45
N LEU A 106 4.74 13.55 17.62
CA LEU A 106 3.79 13.60 18.73
C LEU A 106 2.52 14.38 18.38
N VAL A 107 2.66 15.57 17.80
CA VAL A 107 1.50 16.40 17.42
C VAL A 107 0.67 15.72 16.34
N ILE A 108 1.32 15.16 15.31
CA ILE A 108 0.62 14.48 14.21
C ILE A 108 -0.07 13.22 14.74
N GLN A 109 0.56 12.41 15.57
CA GLN A 109 -0.02 11.18 16.12
C GLN A 109 -1.22 11.45 17.03
N ILE A 110 -1.18 12.50 17.84
CA ILE A 110 -2.34 12.91 18.66
C ILE A 110 -3.47 13.37 17.75
N ALA A 111 -3.18 14.23 16.77
CA ALA A 111 -4.19 14.70 15.82
C ALA A 111 -4.78 13.54 15.00
N LEU A 112 -3.94 12.58 14.57
CA LEU A 112 -4.34 11.38 13.82
C LEU A 112 -5.24 10.47 14.67
N MET A 113 -4.87 10.21 15.91
CA MET A 113 -5.68 9.44 16.85
C MET A 113 -7.08 10.06 17.02
N ILE A 114 -7.15 11.37 17.27
CA ILE A 114 -8.41 12.10 17.40
C ILE A 114 -9.18 12.07 16.08
N GLY A 115 -8.51 12.33 14.96
CA GLY A 115 -9.14 12.32 13.63
C GLY A 115 -9.77 10.99 13.26
N ILE A 116 -9.11 9.87 13.55
CA ILE A 116 -9.65 8.51 13.31
C ILE A 116 -10.87 8.26 14.20
N ILE A 117 -10.80 8.62 15.50
CA ILE A 117 -11.92 8.44 16.43
C ILE A 117 -13.12 9.26 15.98
N LEU A 118 -12.94 10.53 15.62
CA LEU A 118 -14.02 11.40 15.15
C LEU A 118 -14.60 10.94 13.82
N MET A 119 -13.76 10.48 12.89
CA MET A 119 -14.19 9.93 11.61
C MET A 119 -15.12 8.72 11.80
N GLY A 120 -14.83 7.86 12.77
CA GLY A 120 -15.68 6.71 13.10
C GLY A 120 -17.05 7.07 13.73
N GLN A 121 -17.28 8.31 14.15
CA GLN A 121 -18.58 8.75 14.66
C GLN A 121 -19.55 9.18 13.55
N LEU A 122 -19.05 9.37 12.32
CA LEU A 122 -19.86 9.79 11.18
C LEU A 122 -20.64 8.61 10.61
N ASP A 123 -21.85 8.88 10.10
CA ASP A 123 -22.62 7.87 9.38
C ASP A 123 -22.36 7.98 7.87
N PRO A 124 -21.78 6.95 7.23
CA PRO A 124 -21.50 6.98 5.80
C PRO A 124 -22.70 7.22 4.90
N ALA A 125 -23.89 6.72 5.32
CA ALA A 125 -25.11 6.86 4.54
C ALA A 125 -25.74 8.26 4.69
N ALA A 126 -25.69 8.83 5.89
CA ALA A 126 -26.28 10.15 6.16
C ALA A 126 -25.35 11.31 5.74
N GLU A 127 -24.03 11.15 5.93
CA GLU A 127 -23.06 12.23 5.81
C GLU A 127 -21.81 11.86 4.95
N PRO A 128 -21.99 11.33 3.72
CA PRO A 128 -20.88 10.80 2.92
C PRO A 128 -19.80 11.85 2.59
N LEU A 129 -20.20 13.10 2.36
CA LEU A 129 -19.24 14.18 2.06
C LEU A 129 -18.44 14.59 3.30
N LEU A 130 -19.05 14.61 4.47
CA LEU A 130 -18.36 14.90 5.72
C LEU A 130 -17.38 13.80 6.07
N LEU A 131 -17.77 12.54 5.87
CA LEU A 131 -16.90 11.38 6.03
C LEU A 131 -15.70 11.43 5.05
N ALA A 132 -15.95 11.77 3.78
CA ALA A 132 -14.87 11.95 2.79
C ALA A 132 -13.91 13.06 3.20
N GLY A 133 -14.41 14.20 3.68
CA GLY A 133 -13.59 15.29 4.23
C GLY A 133 -12.75 14.85 5.43
N ALA A 134 -13.35 14.13 6.38
CA ALA A 134 -12.65 13.56 7.52
C ALA A 134 -11.56 12.56 7.08
N ALA A 135 -11.88 11.69 6.13
CA ALA A 135 -10.93 10.73 5.57
C ALA A 135 -9.73 11.43 4.88
N VAL A 136 -9.95 12.53 4.16
CA VAL A 136 -8.87 13.35 3.58
C VAL A 136 -7.98 13.93 4.67
N VAL A 137 -8.56 14.47 5.77
CA VAL A 137 -7.79 15.01 6.89
C VAL A 137 -6.96 13.92 7.56
N VAL A 138 -7.55 12.74 7.81
CA VAL A 138 -6.84 11.59 8.41
C VAL A 138 -5.74 11.09 7.48
N ALA A 139 -5.97 11.01 6.18
CA ALA A 139 -4.96 10.62 5.19
C ALA A 139 -3.82 11.64 5.10
N PHE A 140 -4.12 12.94 5.17
CA PHE A 140 -3.12 14.01 5.23
C PHE A 140 -2.24 13.89 6.49
N LEU A 141 -2.84 13.65 7.65
CA LEU A 141 -2.11 13.45 8.91
C LEU A 141 -1.25 12.18 8.86
N ALA A 142 -1.79 11.08 8.30
CA ALA A 142 -1.04 9.83 8.14
C ALA A 142 0.15 10.00 7.19
N ALA A 143 -0.04 10.65 6.05
CA ALA A 143 1.04 10.98 5.11
C ALA A 143 2.10 11.90 5.75
N SER A 144 1.67 12.82 6.61
CA SER A 144 2.56 13.70 7.40
C SER A 144 3.35 12.92 8.45
N GLN A 145 2.71 11.92 9.10
CA GLN A 145 3.40 10.99 9.99
C GLN A 145 4.50 10.22 9.25
N ASP A 146 4.20 9.70 8.06
CA ASP A 146 5.18 8.97 7.25
C ASP A 146 6.41 9.83 6.93
N ILE A 147 6.22 11.11 6.54
CA ILE A 147 7.34 12.05 6.31
C ILE A 147 8.21 12.16 7.56
N ALA A 148 7.59 12.38 8.72
CA ALA A 148 8.31 12.60 9.97
C ALA A 148 9.03 11.33 10.48
N VAL A 149 8.39 10.14 10.33
CA VAL A 149 8.99 8.84 10.71
C VAL A 149 10.15 8.48 9.77
N ASP A 150 9.99 8.65 8.46
CA ASP A 150 11.05 8.35 7.49
C ASP A 150 12.28 9.22 7.73
N ALA A 151 12.07 10.51 7.98
CA ALA A 151 13.16 11.43 8.33
C ALA A 151 13.80 11.07 9.67
N PHE A 152 13.00 10.77 10.70
CA PHE A 152 13.50 10.34 12.01
C PHE A 152 14.33 9.07 11.90
N ARG A 153 13.88 8.06 11.16
CA ARG A 153 14.60 6.81 10.95
C ARG A 153 15.99 7.03 10.33
N ILE A 154 16.05 7.86 9.28
CA ILE A 154 17.30 8.15 8.58
C ILE A 154 18.26 8.98 9.45
N GLU A 155 17.75 9.90 10.25
CA GLU A 155 18.54 10.83 11.04
C GLU A 155 18.99 10.25 12.39
N SER A 156 18.23 9.29 12.97
CA SER A 156 18.48 8.75 14.30
C SER A 156 19.23 7.43 14.33
N LEU A 157 19.24 6.67 13.20
CA LEU A 157 19.94 5.39 13.15
C LEU A 157 21.30 5.54 12.47
N PRO A 158 22.37 4.98 13.05
CA PRO A 158 23.65 4.80 12.38
C PRO A 158 23.50 3.96 11.11
N GLU A 159 24.45 4.13 10.19
CA GLU A 159 24.42 3.45 8.88
C GLU A 159 24.35 1.92 9.00
N ASP A 160 25.07 1.34 9.97
CA ASP A 160 25.09 -0.11 10.24
C ASP A 160 23.77 -0.63 10.85
N GLU A 161 22.92 0.24 11.42
CA GLU A 161 21.63 -0.10 12.02
C GLU A 161 20.43 0.27 11.14
N LEU A 162 20.62 1.10 10.12
CA LEU A 162 19.54 1.63 9.28
C LEU A 162 18.78 0.52 8.54
N ALA A 163 19.48 -0.49 8.05
CA ALA A 163 18.86 -1.63 7.37
C ALA A 163 17.97 -2.43 8.34
N ALA A 164 18.42 -2.69 9.56
CA ALA A 164 17.66 -3.41 10.58
C ALA A 164 16.44 -2.58 11.05
N GLY A 165 16.60 -1.26 11.24
CA GLY A 165 15.50 -0.36 11.58
C GLY A 165 14.43 -0.29 10.48
N THR A 166 14.84 -0.27 9.22
CA THR A 166 13.92 -0.32 8.08
C THR A 166 13.16 -1.65 8.02
N ALA A 167 13.82 -2.77 8.31
CA ALA A 167 13.19 -4.08 8.36
C ALA A 167 12.16 -4.16 9.49
N ASN A 168 12.49 -3.69 10.70
CA ASN A 168 11.58 -3.63 11.84
C ASN A 168 10.35 -2.76 11.52
N PHE A 169 10.57 -1.55 10.97
CA PHE A 169 9.50 -0.67 10.55
C PHE A 169 8.57 -1.35 9.54
N SER A 170 9.12 -1.94 8.48
CA SER A 170 8.34 -2.58 7.41
C SER A 170 7.58 -3.81 7.90
N ALA A 171 8.15 -4.60 8.80
CA ALA A 171 7.48 -5.75 9.40
C ALA A 171 6.28 -5.31 10.25
N ALA A 172 6.48 -4.33 11.13
CA ALA A 172 5.41 -3.81 11.98
C ALA A 172 4.32 -3.08 11.18
N TYR A 173 4.69 -2.36 10.12
CA TYR A 173 3.75 -1.76 9.18
C TYR A 173 2.80 -2.81 8.57
N ARG A 174 3.34 -3.95 8.13
CA ARG A 174 2.52 -5.06 7.59
C ARG A 174 1.61 -5.70 8.64
N VAL A 175 2.09 -5.83 9.87
CA VAL A 175 1.24 -6.29 11.00
C VAL A 175 0.11 -5.29 11.24
N ALA A 176 0.37 -3.99 11.16
CA ALA A 176 -0.64 -2.96 11.32
C ALA A 176 -1.71 -3.03 10.21
N LEU A 177 -1.34 -3.32 8.96
CA LEU A 177 -2.30 -3.54 7.88
C LEU A 177 -3.24 -4.71 8.16
N LEU A 178 -2.71 -5.81 8.72
CA LEU A 178 -3.52 -6.94 9.15
C LEU A 178 -4.49 -6.55 10.28
N VAL A 179 -3.98 -5.85 11.30
CA VAL A 179 -4.78 -5.40 12.44
C VAL A 179 -5.85 -4.40 12.01
N SER A 180 -5.52 -3.44 11.13
CA SER A 180 -6.44 -2.40 10.68
C SER A 180 -7.52 -2.90 9.73
N PHE A 181 -7.41 -4.09 9.16
CA PHE A 181 -8.49 -4.71 8.39
C PHE A 181 -9.08 -5.91 9.14
N THR A 182 -8.39 -7.05 9.17
CA THR A 182 -8.94 -8.28 9.76
C THR A 182 -9.24 -8.13 11.25
N GLY A 183 -8.35 -7.47 11.99
CA GLY A 183 -8.55 -7.22 13.42
C GLY A 183 -9.72 -6.26 13.68
N ALA A 184 -9.84 -5.18 12.90
CA ALA A 184 -10.94 -4.23 13.03
C ALA A 184 -12.29 -4.87 12.70
N VAL A 185 -12.39 -5.62 11.59
CA VAL A 185 -13.61 -6.34 11.20
C VAL A 185 -14.01 -7.35 12.26
N ALA A 186 -13.05 -8.14 12.78
CA ALA A 186 -13.33 -9.10 13.85
C ALA A 186 -13.84 -8.40 15.12
N PHE A 187 -13.26 -7.26 15.49
CA PHE A 187 -13.70 -6.48 16.64
C PHE A 187 -15.10 -5.87 16.45
N VAL A 188 -15.38 -5.32 15.27
CA VAL A 188 -16.73 -4.80 14.94
C VAL A 188 -17.77 -5.92 15.05
N SER A 189 -17.50 -7.10 14.50
CA SER A 189 -18.39 -8.26 14.60
C SER A 189 -18.55 -8.74 16.06
N PHE A 190 -17.47 -8.72 16.83
CA PHE A 190 -17.54 -9.03 18.27
C PHE A 190 -18.43 -8.03 19.03
N CYS A 191 -18.32 -6.73 18.75
CA CYS A 191 -19.18 -5.70 19.38
C CYS A 191 -20.66 -5.95 19.09
N GLN A 192 -21.00 -6.34 17.87
CA GLN A 192 -22.38 -6.67 17.50
C GLN A 192 -22.88 -7.94 18.20
N THR A 193 -22.08 -9.01 18.15
CA THR A 193 -22.52 -10.34 18.63
C THR A 193 -22.47 -10.48 20.14
N ALA A 194 -21.41 -9.98 20.82
CA ALA A 194 -21.20 -10.13 22.25
C ALA A 194 -21.84 -9.01 23.09
N TRP A 195 -21.85 -7.78 22.55
CA TRP A 195 -22.37 -6.62 23.27
C TRP A 195 -23.72 -6.11 22.75
N GLY A 196 -24.23 -6.69 21.65
CA GLY A 196 -25.53 -6.30 21.07
C GLY A 196 -25.54 -4.87 20.51
N MET A 197 -24.37 -4.33 20.13
CA MET A 197 -24.28 -2.99 19.55
C MET A 197 -24.93 -2.95 18.18
N THR A 198 -25.55 -1.83 17.87
CA THR A 198 -26.00 -1.55 16.50
C THR A 198 -24.82 -1.50 15.56
N GLU A 199 -25.06 -1.63 14.26
CA GLU A 199 -24.01 -1.61 13.24
C GLU A 199 -23.17 -0.32 13.32
N GLN A 200 -23.84 0.85 13.41
CA GLN A 200 -23.13 2.13 13.51
C GLN A 200 -22.30 2.24 14.80
N GLU A 201 -22.82 1.80 15.95
CA GLU A 201 -22.05 1.80 17.21
C GLU A 201 -20.85 0.88 17.15
N ALA A 202 -20.99 -0.30 16.53
CA ALA A 202 -19.91 -1.27 16.38
C ALA A 202 -18.79 -0.74 15.46
N TRP A 203 -19.15 -0.08 14.35
CA TRP A 203 -18.17 0.58 13.47
C TRP A 203 -17.49 1.75 14.18
N SER A 204 -18.25 2.58 14.91
CA SER A 204 -17.69 3.68 15.72
C SER A 204 -16.69 3.15 16.76
N ALA A 205 -17.02 2.04 17.45
CA ALA A 205 -16.11 1.37 18.39
C ALA A 205 -14.87 0.81 17.69
N GLY A 206 -15.03 0.23 16.49
CA GLY A 206 -13.91 -0.26 15.66
C GLY A 206 -12.92 0.84 15.30
N TYR A 207 -13.40 1.97 14.81
CA TYR A 207 -12.57 3.13 14.51
C TYR A 207 -11.96 3.75 15.79
N ALA A 208 -12.69 3.78 16.90
CA ALA A 208 -12.16 4.25 18.18
C ALA A 208 -11.01 3.35 18.67
N LEU A 209 -11.12 2.03 18.55
CA LEU A 209 -10.03 1.10 18.86
C LEU A 209 -8.82 1.36 17.95
N MET A 210 -9.02 1.49 16.64
CA MET A 210 -7.93 1.76 15.70
C MET A 210 -7.24 3.11 16.01
N GLY A 211 -8.01 4.13 16.33
CA GLY A 211 -7.48 5.43 16.80
C GLY A 211 -6.65 5.27 18.08
N ALA A 212 -7.15 4.53 19.08
CA ALA A 212 -6.41 4.27 20.31
C ALA A 212 -5.08 3.52 20.06
N LEU A 213 -5.05 2.59 19.09
CA LEU A 213 -3.84 1.86 18.72
C LEU A 213 -2.75 2.76 18.10
N VAL A 214 -3.08 3.94 17.56
CA VAL A 214 -2.09 4.96 17.18
C VAL A 214 -1.26 5.39 18.40
N GLY A 215 -1.80 5.27 19.62
CA GLY A 215 -1.11 5.50 20.87
C GLY A 215 0.18 4.67 21.03
N ILE A 216 0.28 3.50 20.37
CA ILE A 216 1.52 2.71 20.30
C ILE A 216 2.63 3.53 19.65
N GLY A 217 2.32 4.30 18.60
CA GLY A 217 3.27 5.23 17.98
C GLY A 217 3.66 6.38 18.90
N ILE A 218 2.70 6.92 19.69
CA ILE A 218 2.99 7.95 20.71
C ILE A 218 3.98 7.42 21.72
N ILE A 219 3.78 6.20 22.23
CA ILE A 219 4.72 5.53 23.13
C ILE A 219 6.09 5.40 22.44
N GLY A 220 6.14 4.94 21.19
CA GLY A 220 7.37 4.86 20.41
C GLY A 220 8.08 6.22 20.29
N THR A 221 7.35 7.28 20.00
CA THR A 221 7.86 8.65 19.90
C THR A 221 8.42 9.14 21.23
N LEU A 222 7.80 8.82 22.35
CA LEU A 222 8.27 9.20 23.70
C LEU A 222 9.50 8.39 24.11
N LEU A 223 9.59 7.13 23.77
CA LEU A 223 10.75 6.26 24.04
C LEU A 223 11.95 6.57 23.13
N ALA A 224 11.70 7.13 21.96
CA ALA A 224 12.74 7.55 21.02
C ALA A 224 13.65 8.61 21.66
N LYS A 225 14.91 8.65 21.21
CA LYS A 225 15.88 9.66 21.68
C LYS A 225 16.27 10.53 20.49
N GLU A 226 16.22 11.84 20.70
CA GLU A 226 16.60 12.85 19.73
C GLU A 226 17.17 14.06 20.47
N SER A 227 18.30 14.61 20.01
CA SER A 227 18.92 15.79 20.61
C SER A 227 18.72 17.00 19.71
N TRP A 228 17.98 17.99 20.19
CA TRP A 228 17.79 19.27 19.49
C TRP A 228 19.12 20.00 19.26
N ALA A 229 20.04 19.93 20.23
CA ALA A 229 21.33 20.63 20.15
C ALA A 229 22.19 20.12 18.98
N GLU A 230 22.17 18.81 18.71
CA GLU A 230 22.93 18.19 17.62
C GLU A 230 22.30 18.49 16.26
N GLN A 231 21.00 18.69 16.21
CA GLN A 231 20.25 18.88 14.96
C GLN A 231 20.11 20.35 14.56
N LYS A 232 20.22 21.29 15.50
CA LYS A 232 20.00 22.72 15.24
C LYS A 232 20.90 23.24 14.11
N ALA A 233 22.17 22.91 14.13
CA ALA A 233 23.12 23.30 13.07
C ALA A 233 22.76 22.70 11.70
N GLN A 234 22.31 21.44 11.67
CA GLN A 234 21.84 20.80 10.45
C GLN A 234 20.51 21.38 9.96
N PHE A 235 19.64 21.79 10.88
CA PHE A 235 18.35 22.39 10.59
C PHE A 235 18.51 23.75 9.88
N GLU A 236 19.41 24.62 10.37
CA GLU A 236 19.68 25.93 9.76
C GLU A 236 20.26 25.81 8.34
N VAL A 237 21.18 24.90 8.09
CA VAL A 237 21.74 24.62 6.75
C VAL A 237 20.70 24.05 5.79
N ARG A 238 19.77 23.30 6.30
CA ARG A 238 18.71 22.66 5.53
C ARG A 238 17.62 23.64 5.09
N ALA A 239 17.26 24.61 5.89
CA ALA A 239 16.21 25.58 5.59
C ALA A 239 16.54 26.43 4.35
N GLU A 240 17.82 26.74 4.11
CA GLU A 240 18.25 27.58 2.98
C GLU A 240 18.35 26.87 1.61
N ARG A 241 18.60 25.56 1.58
CA ARG A 241 18.95 24.84 0.32
C ARG A 241 17.80 24.14 -0.43
N ARG A 242 16.58 24.09 0.08
CA ARG A 242 15.79 22.88 -0.12
C ARG A 242 14.83 22.77 -1.28
N PHE A 243 14.06 23.73 -1.61
CA PHE A 243 12.99 23.50 -2.58
C PHE A 243 13.51 23.51 -4.03
N LYS A 244 14.40 24.43 -4.35
CA LYS A 244 14.88 24.61 -5.73
C LYS A 244 15.79 23.48 -6.19
N THR A 245 16.71 23.05 -5.33
CA THR A 245 17.75 22.08 -5.70
C THR A 245 17.28 20.64 -5.52
N ALA A 246 16.48 20.36 -4.50
CA ALA A 246 16.04 18.99 -4.20
C ALA A 246 14.89 18.49 -5.08
N VAL A 247 14.02 19.38 -5.57
CA VAL A 247 12.83 19.00 -6.35
C VAL A 247 12.95 19.43 -7.81
N LEU A 248 13.32 20.70 -8.07
CA LEU A 248 13.31 21.25 -9.42
C LEU A 248 14.44 20.72 -10.32
N GLU A 249 15.64 20.50 -9.79
CA GLU A 249 16.76 20.02 -10.61
C GLU A 249 16.58 18.57 -11.07
N PRO A 250 16.24 17.60 -10.19
CA PRO A 250 15.95 16.22 -10.61
C PRO A 250 14.79 16.15 -11.63
N PHE A 251 13.76 16.99 -11.46
CA PHE A 251 12.65 17.08 -12.39
C PHE A 251 13.08 17.64 -13.75
N LYS A 252 13.86 18.74 -13.79
CA LYS A 252 14.40 19.32 -15.03
C LYS A 252 15.31 18.33 -15.75
N GLU A 253 16.13 17.58 -15.04
CA GLU A 253 16.99 16.56 -15.62
C GLU A 253 16.16 15.41 -16.23
N PHE A 254 15.09 14.98 -15.55
CA PHE A 254 14.19 13.97 -16.09
C PHE A 254 13.49 14.43 -17.37
N VAL A 255 12.96 15.67 -17.39
CA VAL A 255 12.27 16.25 -18.56
C VAL A 255 13.23 16.49 -19.75
N ARG A 256 14.54 16.58 -19.52
CA ARG A 256 15.56 16.64 -20.59
C ARG A 256 15.83 15.30 -21.27
N LYS A 257 15.37 14.18 -20.69
CA LYS A 257 15.52 12.86 -21.32
C LYS A 257 14.68 12.78 -22.57
N ASP A 258 15.22 12.14 -23.59
CA ASP A 258 14.44 11.87 -24.79
C ASP A 258 13.21 11.02 -24.46
N LEU A 259 12.05 11.42 -24.99
CA LEU A 259 10.75 10.76 -24.77
C LEU A 259 10.29 10.67 -23.31
N TRP A 260 10.71 11.58 -22.44
CA TRP A 260 10.31 11.59 -21.03
C TRP A 260 8.78 11.46 -20.82
N TRP A 261 7.97 12.08 -21.67
CA TRP A 261 6.51 12.01 -21.61
C TRP A 261 5.95 10.63 -21.99
N VAL A 262 6.60 9.89 -22.93
CA VAL A 262 6.24 8.51 -23.28
C VAL A 262 6.53 7.58 -22.10
N ILE A 263 7.66 7.79 -21.43
CA ILE A 263 8.03 7.04 -20.24
C ILE A 263 6.99 7.27 -19.12
N LEU A 264 6.61 8.52 -18.88
CA LEU A 264 5.56 8.85 -17.90
C LEU A 264 4.21 8.21 -18.27
N LEU A 265 3.83 8.30 -19.53
CA LEU A 265 2.60 7.69 -20.02
C LEU A 265 2.62 6.17 -19.84
N PHE A 266 3.74 5.50 -20.15
CA PHE A 266 3.92 4.07 -19.92
C PHE A 266 3.80 3.73 -18.42
N VAL A 267 4.47 4.46 -17.55
CA VAL A 267 4.45 4.26 -16.10
C VAL A 267 3.02 4.32 -15.54
N VAL A 268 2.20 5.23 -16.05
CA VAL A 268 0.78 5.36 -15.68
C VAL A 268 -0.05 4.21 -16.23
N LEU A 269 0.03 3.95 -17.53
CA LEU A 269 -0.85 3.02 -18.22
C LEU A 269 -0.54 1.55 -17.92
N PHE A 270 0.73 1.22 -17.61
CA PHE A 270 1.14 -0.15 -17.32
C PHE A 270 0.43 -0.75 -16.09
N LYS A 271 0.13 0.09 -15.10
CA LYS A 271 -0.53 -0.32 -13.85
C LYS A 271 -2.03 0.01 -13.81
N LEU A 272 -2.59 0.58 -14.87
CA LEU A 272 -3.96 1.09 -14.83
C LEU A 272 -4.99 -0.03 -14.70
N GLY A 273 -4.86 -1.11 -15.45
CA GLY A 273 -5.78 -2.25 -15.38
C GLY A 273 -5.77 -2.93 -14.01
N ASP A 274 -4.58 -3.12 -13.43
CA ASP A 274 -4.37 -3.66 -12.09
C ASP A 274 -4.99 -2.74 -11.01
N ALA A 275 -4.78 -1.43 -11.13
CA ALA A 275 -5.36 -0.45 -10.23
C ALA A 275 -6.89 -0.45 -10.27
N PHE A 276 -7.45 -0.51 -11.48
CA PHE A 276 -8.89 -0.55 -11.68
C PHE A 276 -9.50 -1.79 -11.02
N THR A 277 -8.91 -2.96 -11.22
CA THR A 277 -9.35 -4.23 -10.62
C THR A 277 -9.29 -4.20 -9.09
N THR A 278 -8.21 -3.65 -8.53
CA THR A 278 -7.96 -3.65 -7.09
C THR A 278 -8.86 -2.64 -6.35
N GLU A 279 -9.27 -1.55 -7.01
CA GLU A 279 -9.99 -0.43 -6.41
C GLU A 279 -11.29 -0.87 -5.72
N LEU A 280 -12.09 -1.72 -6.34
CA LEU A 280 -13.37 -2.17 -5.82
C LEU A 280 -13.39 -3.64 -5.37
N ARG A 281 -12.24 -4.27 -5.16
CA ARG A 281 -12.18 -5.70 -4.84
C ARG A 281 -12.97 -6.08 -3.59
N THR A 282 -12.87 -5.29 -2.52
CA THR A 282 -13.62 -5.55 -1.28
C THR A 282 -15.12 -5.40 -1.50
N ALA A 283 -15.55 -4.29 -2.10
CA ALA A 283 -16.94 -4.05 -2.44
C ALA A 283 -17.51 -5.18 -3.34
N PHE A 284 -16.70 -5.64 -4.30
CA PHE A 284 -17.09 -6.76 -5.18
C PHE A 284 -17.44 -8.02 -4.40
N PHE A 285 -16.56 -8.53 -3.53
CA PHE A 285 -16.84 -9.78 -2.84
C PHE A 285 -17.97 -9.65 -1.82
N LEU A 286 -18.13 -8.47 -1.17
CA LEU A 286 -19.26 -8.23 -0.28
C LEU A 286 -20.58 -8.19 -1.05
N THR A 287 -20.64 -7.53 -2.22
CA THR A 287 -21.83 -7.53 -3.09
C THR A 287 -22.10 -8.89 -3.73
N MET A 288 -21.09 -9.78 -3.84
CA MET A 288 -21.27 -11.17 -4.26
C MET A 288 -21.81 -12.08 -3.13
N GLY A 289 -22.12 -11.54 -1.97
CA GLY A 289 -22.73 -12.21 -0.87
C GLY A 289 -21.80 -12.69 0.24
N PHE A 290 -20.49 -12.49 0.17
CA PHE A 290 -19.61 -12.84 1.28
C PHE A 290 -19.84 -11.92 2.49
N GLU A 291 -19.97 -12.53 3.66
CA GLU A 291 -19.92 -11.79 4.91
C GLU A 291 -18.51 -11.22 5.12
N ARG A 292 -18.39 -10.01 5.70
CA ARG A 292 -17.11 -9.30 5.88
C ARG A 292 -16.06 -10.10 6.64
N THR A 293 -16.48 -10.87 7.69
CA THR A 293 -15.58 -11.69 8.51
C THR A 293 -15.00 -12.85 7.71
N ALA A 294 -15.83 -13.54 6.94
CA ALA A 294 -15.41 -14.60 6.04
C ALA A 294 -14.46 -14.06 4.94
N TYR A 295 -14.83 -12.93 4.33
CA TYR A 295 -13.98 -12.26 3.35
C TYR A 295 -12.61 -11.86 3.95
N ALA A 296 -12.60 -11.18 5.09
CA ALA A 296 -11.36 -10.70 5.71
C ALA A 296 -10.41 -11.85 6.09
N ALA A 297 -10.94 -12.94 6.63
CA ALA A 297 -10.14 -14.08 7.03
C ALA A 297 -9.54 -14.87 5.84
N ILE A 298 -10.31 -14.99 4.75
CA ILE A 298 -9.84 -15.70 3.56
C ILE A 298 -8.90 -14.80 2.73
N GLN A 299 -9.24 -13.53 2.56
CA GLN A 299 -8.48 -12.61 1.71
C GLN A 299 -7.03 -12.47 2.16
N TRP A 300 -6.78 -12.28 3.46
CA TRP A 300 -5.45 -11.91 3.94
C TRP A 300 -4.36 -12.97 3.65
N PRO A 301 -4.50 -14.25 4.03
CA PRO A 301 -3.45 -15.23 3.79
C PRO A 301 -3.19 -15.45 2.29
N PHE A 302 -4.25 -15.55 1.50
CA PHE A 302 -4.10 -15.78 0.06
C PHE A 302 -3.48 -14.58 -0.65
N ALA A 303 -3.85 -13.35 -0.29
CA ALA A 303 -3.24 -12.15 -0.84
C ALA A 303 -1.76 -12.02 -0.45
N PHE A 304 -1.44 -12.22 0.82
CA PHE A 304 -0.08 -12.03 1.33
C PHE A 304 0.90 -13.05 0.75
N PHE A 305 0.60 -14.35 0.89
CA PHE A 305 1.52 -15.39 0.43
C PHE A 305 1.67 -15.39 -1.08
N SER A 306 0.59 -15.17 -1.83
CA SER A 306 0.64 -15.12 -3.30
C SER A 306 1.44 -13.93 -3.80
N ALA A 307 1.27 -12.74 -3.23
CA ALA A 307 2.07 -11.56 -3.58
C ALA A 307 3.54 -11.76 -3.27
N LEU A 308 3.86 -12.42 -2.15
CA LEU A 308 5.24 -12.74 -1.76
C LEU A 308 5.91 -13.67 -2.77
N VAL A 309 5.24 -14.79 -3.11
CA VAL A 309 5.74 -15.76 -4.10
C VAL A 309 5.89 -15.11 -5.47
N GLY A 310 4.89 -14.32 -5.89
CA GLY A 310 4.94 -13.54 -7.13
C GLY A 310 6.11 -12.57 -7.16
N GLY A 311 6.37 -11.86 -6.06
CA GLY A 311 7.48 -10.92 -5.94
C GLY A 311 8.85 -11.59 -6.06
N PHE A 312 9.05 -12.74 -5.40
CA PHE A 312 10.29 -13.52 -5.55
C PHE A 312 10.50 -14.01 -6.99
N LEU A 313 9.45 -14.54 -7.61
CA LEU A 313 9.52 -14.96 -9.00
C LEU A 313 9.80 -13.79 -9.93
N GLY A 314 9.20 -12.61 -9.66
CA GLY A 314 9.45 -11.39 -10.42
C GLY A 314 10.91 -10.96 -10.38
N GLY A 315 11.53 -10.97 -9.20
CA GLY A 315 12.96 -10.69 -9.03
C GLY A 315 13.85 -11.69 -9.78
N TYR A 316 13.52 -12.99 -9.70
CA TYR A 316 14.23 -14.05 -10.43
C TYR A 316 14.13 -13.87 -11.95
N LEU A 317 12.92 -13.60 -12.48
CA LEU A 317 12.71 -13.39 -13.91
C LEU A 317 13.43 -12.13 -14.41
N ALA A 318 13.38 -11.03 -13.67
CA ALA A 318 14.07 -9.79 -14.02
C ALA A 318 15.58 -10.01 -14.15
N ASN A 319 16.17 -10.83 -13.28
CA ASN A 319 17.59 -11.16 -13.30
C ASN A 319 17.94 -12.12 -14.46
N LYS A 320 17.11 -13.15 -14.71
CA LYS A 320 17.42 -14.20 -15.71
C LYS A 320 17.07 -13.81 -17.14
N LEU A 321 15.94 -13.16 -17.37
CA LEU A 321 15.41 -12.86 -18.71
C LEU A 321 15.65 -11.41 -19.14
N GLY A 322 16.13 -10.58 -18.21
CA GLY A 322 16.23 -9.14 -18.38
C GLY A 322 14.89 -8.43 -18.15
N LEU A 323 15.00 -7.11 -17.95
CA LEU A 323 13.91 -6.28 -17.43
C LEU A 323 12.72 -6.18 -18.40
N MET A 324 12.95 -5.94 -19.69
CA MET A 324 11.90 -5.74 -20.70
C MET A 324 11.06 -7.00 -20.93
N ARG A 325 11.71 -8.18 -21.04
CA ARG A 325 10.99 -9.45 -21.21
C ARG A 325 10.16 -9.78 -19.97
N SER A 326 10.70 -9.52 -18.81
CA SER A 326 10.00 -9.75 -17.54
C SER A 326 8.81 -8.83 -17.36
N LEU A 327 8.89 -7.55 -17.77
CA LEU A 327 7.74 -6.63 -17.80
C LEU A 327 6.61 -7.14 -18.72
N TRP A 328 6.97 -7.73 -19.88
CA TRP A 328 5.99 -8.34 -20.77
C TRP A 328 5.23 -9.50 -20.10
N ILE A 329 5.97 -10.44 -19.51
CA ILE A 329 5.39 -11.58 -18.80
C ILE A 329 4.47 -11.08 -17.67
N ALA A 330 4.95 -10.12 -16.87
CA ALA A 330 4.19 -9.57 -15.77
C ALA A 330 2.95 -8.80 -16.21
N GLY A 331 3.06 -7.98 -17.27
CA GLY A 331 1.94 -7.20 -17.78
C GLY A 331 0.86 -8.09 -18.39
N LEU A 332 1.23 -9.14 -19.13
CA LEU A 332 0.28 -10.14 -19.64
C LEU A 332 -0.37 -10.91 -18.48
N ALA A 333 0.42 -11.35 -17.49
CA ALA A 333 -0.12 -12.03 -16.32
C ALA A 333 -1.16 -11.14 -15.61
N GLN A 334 -0.84 -9.87 -15.30
CA GLN A 334 -1.77 -8.92 -14.67
C GLN A 334 -3.03 -8.70 -15.53
N MET A 335 -2.88 -8.55 -16.85
CA MET A 335 -4.01 -8.38 -17.76
C MET A 335 -4.98 -9.57 -17.71
N PHE A 336 -4.47 -10.80 -17.82
CA PHE A 336 -5.31 -11.99 -17.87
C PHE A 336 -5.88 -12.38 -16.51
N THR A 337 -5.19 -12.09 -15.41
CA THR A 337 -5.70 -12.38 -14.07
C THR A 337 -6.92 -11.54 -13.70
N ASN A 338 -7.11 -10.36 -14.31
CA ASN A 338 -8.33 -9.57 -14.12
C ASN A 338 -9.59 -10.35 -14.61
N LEU A 339 -9.46 -11.19 -15.63
CA LEU A 339 -10.57 -12.01 -16.12
C LEU A 339 -11.01 -13.11 -15.14
N THR A 340 -10.16 -13.49 -14.18
CA THR A 340 -10.53 -14.50 -13.18
C THR A 340 -11.69 -14.05 -12.29
N PHE A 341 -11.89 -12.74 -12.13
CA PHE A 341 -13.01 -12.17 -11.38
C PHE A 341 -14.38 -12.35 -12.06
N ILE A 342 -14.39 -12.59 -13.37
CA ILE A 342 -15.65 -12.82 -14.11
C ILE A 342 -16.34 -14.08 -13.60
N TRP A 343 -15.58 -15.11 -13.26
CA TRP A 343 -16.14 -16.37 -12.76
C TRP A 343 -16.91 -16.18 -11.45
N PRO A 344 -16.33 -15.65 -10.35
CA PRO A 344 -17.11 -15.33 -9.16
C PRO A 344 -18.25 -14.34 -9.41
N ALA A 345 -18.11 -13.38 -10.33
CA ALA A 345 -19.20 -12.46 -10.66
C ALA A 345 -20.46 -13.15 -11.22
N ILE A 346 -20.28 -14.25 -11.93
CA ILE A 346 -21.40 -15.01 -12.53
C ILE A 346 -22.01 -16.01 -11.55
N TYR A 347 -21.19 -16.71 -10.77
CA TYR A 347 -21.63 -17.89 -10.02
C TYR A 347 -21.90 -17.62 -8.53
N LEU A 348 -21.17 -16.68 -7.88
CA LEU A 348 -21.31 -16.43 -6.44
C LEU A 348 -22.72 -15.97 -6.03
N PRO A 349 -23.41 -15.07 -6.75
CA PRO A 349 -24.77 -14.67 -6.35
C PRO A 349 -25.71 -15.89 -6.25
N GLY A 350 -25.68 -16.80 -7.21
CA GLY A 350 -26.49 -18.02 -7.17
C GLY A 350 -26.10 -18.98 -6.04
N ILE A 351 -24.82 -19.02 -5.67
CA ILE A 351 -24.35 -19.79 -4.51
C ILE A 351 -24.83 -19.14 -3.21
N ALA A 352 -24.74 -17.80 -3.10
CA ALA A 352 -25.24 -17.08 -1.94
C ALA A 352 -26.75 -17.29 -1.76
N ASP A 353 -27.52 -17.29 -2.85
CA ASP A 353 -28.94 -17.61 -2.82
C ASP A 353 -29.25 -19.05 -2.38
N ALA A 354 -28.37 -19.99 -2.72
CA ALA A 354 -28.57 -21.41 -2.42
C ALA A 354 -28.23 -21.78 -0.97
N ILE A 355 -27.09 -21.32 -0.46
CA ILE A 355 -26.54 -21.74 0.84
C ILE A 355 -26.38 -20.59 1.84
N GLY A 356 -26.53 -19.33 1.43
CA GLY A 356 -26.38 -18.16 2.29
C GLY A 356 -27.41 -18.11 3.41
N VAL A 357 -27.02 -17.58 4.55
CA VAL A 357 -27.88 -17.29 5.70
C VAL A 357 -28.41 -15.87 5.59
N ALA A 358 -29.72 -15.69 5.76
CA ALA A 358 -30.31 -14.36 5.75
C ALA A 358 -29.84 -13.56 6.97
N ASN A 359 -29.40 -12.33 6.75
CA ASN A 359 -29.15 -11.35 7.81
C ASN A 359 -30.47 -10.73 8.28
N ASP A 360 -30.41 -9.78 9.21
CA ASP A 360 -31.63 -9.11 9.78
C ASP A 360 -32.41 -8.34 8.72
N GLU A 361 -31.83 -7.97 7.60
CA GLU A 361 -32.44 -7.30 6.44
C GLU A 361 -32.96 -8.29 5.38
N GLY A 362 -32.80 -9.59 5.62
CA GLY A 362 -33.23 -10.65 4.70
C GLY A 362 -32.24 -10.90 3.56
N VAL A 363 -31.08 -10.26 3.52
CA VAL A 363 -30.03 -10.47 2.53
C VAL A 363 -29.26 -11.75 2.86
N LYS A 364 -29.13 -12.65 1.90
CA LYS A 364 -28.40 -13.90 2.09
C LYS A 364 -26.89 -13.68 2.01
N GLN A 365 -26.18 -14.10 3.08
CA GLN A 365 -24.74 -13.94 3.21
C GLN A 365 -24.03 -15.29 3.37
N LEU A 366 -22.86 -15.40 2.74
CA LEU A 366 -21.93 -16.52 2.87
C LEU A 366 -21.07 -16.32 4.13
N THR A 367 -21.62 -16.68 5.27
CA THR A 367 -20.93 -16.74 6.55
C THR A 367 -20.02 -17.98 6.62
N PHE A 368 -19.11 -18.07 7.58
CA PHE A 368 -18.35 -19.29 7.83
C PHE A 368 -19.26 -20.52 8.04
N GLY A 369 -20.32 -20.36 8.84
CA GLY A 369 -21.28 -21.43 9.08
C GLY A 369 -22.01 -21.87 7.79
N ALA A 370 -22.38 -20.93 6.92
CA ALA A 370 -22.99 -21.23 5.63
C ALA A 370 -22.02 -21.94 4.69
N LEU A 371 -20.76 -21.52 4.66
CA LEU A 371 -19.72 -22.14 3.84
C LEU A 371 -19.42 -23.58 4.28
N ASP A 372 -19.33 -23.81 5.59
CA ASP A 372 -19.10 -25.16 6.15
C ASP A 372 -20.32 -26.08 5.94
N ALA A 373 -21.52 -25.60 6.25
CA ALA A 373 -22.76 -26.36 6.07
C ALA A 373 -23.08 -26.63 4.59
N GLY A 374 -22.65 -25.77 3.68
CA GLY A 374 -22.84 -25.89 2.23
C GLY A 374 -22.03 -27.01 1.56
N GLY A 375 -21.15 -27.71 2.29
CA GLY A 375 -20.36 -28.83 1.79
C GLY A 375 -19.59 -28.47 0.51
N ALA A 376 -19.77 -29.24 -0.57
CA ALA A 376 -19.07 -29.01 -1.85
C ALA A 376 -19.32 -27.60 -2.43
N THR A 377 -20.54 -27.05 -2.27
CA THR A 377 -20.90 -25.71 -2.75
C THR A 377 -20.18 -24.62 -1.96
N GLY A 378 -20.09 -24.78 -0.63
CA GLY A 378 -19.33 -23.86 0.22
C GLY A 378 -17.82 -23.88 -0.07
N VAL A 379 -17.26 -25.09 -0.30
CA VAL A 379 -15.87 -25.24 -0.74
C VAL A 379 -15.65 -24.57 -2.11
N LEU A 380 -16.60 -24.69 -3.03
CA LEU A 380 -16.53 -24.04 -4.34
C LEU A 380 -16.50 -22.52 -4.21
N ALA A 381 -17.40 -21.92 -3.41
CA ALA A 381 -17.46 -20.48 -3.16
C ALA A 381 -16.14 -19.97 -2.57
N THR A 382 -15.63 -20.64 -1.52
CA THR A 382 -14.36 -20.31 -0.88
C THR A 382 -13.19 -20.39 -1.88
N SER A 383 -13.16 -21.46 -2.70
CA SER A 383 -12.11 -21.67 -3.69
C SER A 383 -12.15 -20.61 -4.80
N MET A 384 -13.35 -20.21 -5.26
CA MET A 384 -13.50 -19.13 -6.23
C MET A 384 -12.92 -17.81 -5.70
N MET A 385 -13.25 -17.43 -4.47
CA MET A 385 -12.74 -16.21 -3.86
C MET A 385 -11.23 -16.30 -3.60
N ALA A 386 -10.79 -17.33 -2.89
CA ALA A 386 -9.39 -17.52 -2.53
C ALA A 386 -8.49 -17.67 -3.78
N GLY A 387 -8.93 -18.44 -4.75
CA GLY A 387 -8.20 -18.68 -6.01
C GLY A 387 -8.07 -17.39 -6.83
N THR A 388 -9.16 -16.63 -6.99
CA THR A 388 -9.15 -15.37 -7.72
C THR A 388 -8.20 -14.36 -7.06
N ILE A 389 -8.28 -14.21 -5.74
CA ILE A 389 -7.39 -13.32 -4.98
C ILE A 389 -5.94 -13.80 -5.07
N ALA A 390 -5.69 -15.10 -4.94
CA ALA A 390 -4.35 -15.65 -5.01
C ALA A 390 -3.69 -15.41 -6.36
N VAL A 391 -4.40 -15.66 -7.46
CA VAL A 391 -3.87 -15.50 -8.82
C VAL A 391 -3.63 -14.03 -9.14
N GLU A 392 -4.56 -13.14 -8.78
CA GLU A 392 -4.43 -11.69 -8.97
C GLU A 392 -3.26 -11.14 -8.15
N GLN A 393 -3.17 -11.48 -6.88
CA GLN A 393 -2.10 -10.98 -5.99
C GLN A 393 -0.72 -11.56 -6.36
N PHE A 394 -0.67 -12.78 -6.86
CA PHE A 394 0.57 -13.34 -7.43
C PHE A 394 1.05 -12.50 -8.62
N ALA A 395 0.18 -12.17 -9.57
CA ALA A 395 0.51 -11.34 -10.73
C ALA A 395 0.89 -9.90 -10.32
N THR A 396 0.19 -9.34 -9.33
CA THR A 396 0.48 -8.02 -8.75
C THR A 396 1.85 -7.99 -8.06
N GLY A 397 2.19 -9.02 -7.28
CA GLY A 397 3.50 -9.17 -6.65
C GLY A 397 4.63 -9.28 -7.68
N LEU A 398 4.44 -10.16 -8.67
CA LEU A 398 5.37 -10.38 -9.78
C LEU A 398 5.62 -9.06 -10.55
N GLY A 399 4.57 -8.40 -10.99
CA GLY A 399 4.67 -7.15 -11.73
C GLY A 399 5.18 -5.99 -10.89
N GLY A 400 4.85 -5.96 -9.59
CA GLY A 400 5.30 -4.92 -8.66
C GLY A 400 6.83 -4.85 -8.55
N VAL A 401 7.48 -5.98 -8.30
CA VAL A 401 8.94 -6.05 -8.16
C VAL A 401 9.65 -5.67 -9.46
N ILE A 402 9.17 -6.20 -10.61
CA ILE A 402 9.76 -5.91 -11.91
C ILE A 402 9.58 -4.43 -12.29
N PHE A 403 8.40 -3.86 -11.99
CA PHE A 403 8.10 -2.46 -12.26
C PHE A 403 8.95 -1.50 -11.41
N ILE A 404 9.16 -1.82 -10.12
CA ILE A 404 10.07 -1.07 -9.24
C ILE A 404 11.50 -1.11 -9.78
N ALA A 405 11.96 -2.28 -10.24
CA ALA A 405 13.28 -2.41 -10.86
C ALA A 405 13.40 -1.56 -12.15
N TYR A 406 12.33 -1.50 -12.96
CA TYR A 406 12.28 -0.65 -14.15
C TYR A 406 12.31 0.83 -13.80
N LEU A 407 11.52 1.29 -12.83
CA LEU A 407 11.58 2.68 -12.36
C LEU A 407 12.98 3.06 -11.86
N SER A 408 13.64 2.14 -11.14
CA SER A 408 15.01 2.34 -10.68
C SER A 408 16.00 2.45 -11.83
N HIS A 409 15.83 1.65 -12.89
CA HIS A 409 16.67 1.70 -14.09
C HIS A 409 16.50 3.03 -14.87
N LEU A 410 15.31 3.61 -14.85
CA LEU A 410 15.06 4.93 -15.45
C LEU A 410 15.80 6.08 -14.75
N CYS A 411 16.22 5.90 -13.49
CA CYS A 411 16.94 6.89 -12.70
C CYS A 411 18.45 6.79 -12.99
N GLY A 412 18.91 7.45 -14.07
CA GLY A 412 20.27 7.26 -14.60
C GLY A 412 21.41 7.98 -13.87
N ASN A 413 21.13 9.03 -13.07
CA ASN A 413 22.14 9.83 -12.39
C ASN A 413 22.23 9.49 -10.91
N ARG A 414 23.35 8.92 -10.45
CA ARG A 414 23.56 8.51 -9.07
C ARG A 414 23.36 9.62 -8.04
N ALA A 415 23.60 10.88 -8.40
CA ALA A 415 23.42 12.02 -7.50
C ALA A 415 21.94 12.32 -7.16
N TYR A 416 21.01 11.98 -8.04
CA TYR A 416 19.58 12.30 -7.91
C TYR A 416 18.65 11.09 -7.98
N THR A 417 19.22 9.86 -7.99
CA THR A 417 18.46 8.61 -8.18
C THR A 417 17.29 8.48 -7.21
N ALA A 418 17.51 8.75 -5.93
CA ALA A 418 16.47 8.64 -4.90
C ALA A 418 15.31 9.63 -5.15
N THR A 419 15.63 10.88 -5.50
CA THR A 419 14.62 11.92 -5.74
C THR A 419 13.87 11.68 -7.05
N GLN A 420 14.57 11.29 -8.13
CA GLN A 420 13.93 10.92 -9.39
C GLN A 420 13.00 9.73 -9.23
N TYR A 421 13.43 8.70 -8.49
CA TYR A 421 12.61 7.54 -8.18
C TYR A 421 11.36 7.92 -7.36
N ALA A 422 11.53 8.74 -6.32
CA ALA A 422 10.42 9.21 -5.50
C ALA A 422 9.40 10.01 -6.32
N LEU A 423 9.86 10.90 -7.20
CA LEU A 423 8.97 11.67 -8.10
C LEU A 423 8.21 10.77 -9.07
N LEU A 424 8.90 9.82 -9.74
CA LEU A 424 8.28 8.90 -10.69
C LEU A 424 7.28 7.98 -10.01
N SER A 425 7.64 7.41 -8.86
CA SER A 425 6.76 6.51 -8.11
C SER A 425 5.54 7.23 -7.53
N SER A 426 5.72 8.47 -7.04
CA SER A 426 4.61 9.31 -6.57
C SER A 426 3.69 9.69 -7.72
N PHE A 427 4.24 10.11 -8.86
CA PHE A 427 3.45 10.43 -10.04
C PHE A 427 2.67 9.22 -10.56
N ALA A 428 3.29 8.05 -10.63
CA ALA A 428 2.63 6.80 -11.00
C ALA A 428 1.48 6.45 -10.05
N ALA A 429 1.68 6.61 -8.74
CA ALA A 429 0.66 6.36 -7.74
C ALA A 429 -0.52 7.34 -7.87
N GLN A 430 -0.25 8.63 -8.06
CA GLN A 430 -1.26 9.68 -8.24
C GLN A 430 -2.12 9.45 -9.48
N ALA A 431 -1.46 9.25 -10.62
CA ALA A 431 -2.16 9.01 -11.87
C ALA A 431 -3.04 7.75 -11.79
N ARG A 432 -2.53 6.68 -11.17
CA ARG A 432 -3.26 5.44 -10.95
C ARG A 432 -4.52 5.66 -10.11
N VAL A 433 -4.41 6.32 -8.96
CA VAL A 433 -5.55 6.61 -8.08
C VAL A 433 -6.59 7.47 -8.79
N SER A 434 -6.15 8.55 -9.45
CA SER A 434 -7.07 9.46 -10.17
C SER A 434 -7.80 8.76 -11.32
N LEU A 435 -7.10 7.90 -12.06
CA LEU A 435 -7.69 7.20 -13.21
C LEU A 435 -8.54 5.99 -12.79
N ALA A 436 -8.30 5.42 -11.59
CA ALA A 436 -9.14 4.36 -11.05
C ALA A 436 -10.42 4.88 -10.36
N ALA A 437 -10.47 6.14 -9.95
CA ALA A 437 -11.64 6.71 -9.26
C ALA A 437 -12.99 6.53 -9.99
N PRO A 438 -13.08 6.59 -11.35
CA PRO A 438 -14.33 6.33 -12.05
C PRO A 438 -14.77 4.85 -12.04
N SER A 439 -14.00 3.94 -11.43
CA SER A 439 -14.29 2.50 -11.40
C SER A 439 -15.68 2.20 -10.85
N GLY A 440 -16.13 2.93 -9.81
CA GLY A 440 -17.44 2.77 -9.22
C GLY A 440 -18.58 3.05 -10.19
N PHE A 441 -18.46 4.09 -11.03
CA PHE A 441 -19.45 4.39 -12.08
C PHE A 441 -19.53 3.28 -13.13
N VAL A 442 -18.38 2.68 -13.49
CA VAL A 442 -18.35 1.57 -14.44
C VAL A 442 -19.02 0.35 -13.84
N ALA A 443 -18.72 -0.02 -12.60
CA ALA A 443 -19.32 -1.16 -11.92
C ALA A 443 -20.83 -0.99 -11.74
N ALA A 444 -21.30 0.20 -11.31
CA ALA A 444 -22.72 0.48 -11.08
C ALA A 444 -23.55 0.45 -12.37
N ASN A 445 -23.03 0.99 -13.48
CA ASN A 445 -23.80 1.12 -14.72
C ASN A 445 -23.71 -0.09 -15.64
N LEU A 446 -22.56 -0.80 -15.64
CA LEU A 446 -22.30 -1.91 -16.57
C LEU A 446 -22.29 -3.28 -15.89
N GLY A 447 -22.29 -3.31 -14.56
CA GLY A 447 -22.17 -4.53 -13.77
C GLY A 447 -20.76 -5.11 -13.75
N TRP A 448 -20.54 -6.07 -12.84
CA TRP A 448 -19.23 -6.60 -12.49
C TRP A 448 -18.51 -7.32 -13.64
N VAL A 449 -19.23 -8.05 -14.49
CA VAL A 449 -18.63 -8.77 -15.63
C VAL A 449 -17.96 -7.78 -16.59
N TRP A 450 -18.69 -6.75 -17.02
CA TRP A 450 -18.15 -5.73 -17.90
C TRP A 450 -17.08 -4.87 -17.24
N TYR A 451 -17.22 -4.64 -15.94
CA TYR A 451 -16.16 -3.96 -15.14
C TYR A 451 -14.81 -4.65 -15.31
N TYR A 452 -14.73 -5.98 -15.11
CA TYR A 452 -13.47 -6.71 -15.24
C TYR A 452 -13.00 -6.89 -16.69
N VAL A 453 -13.89 -6.94 -17.66
CA VAL A 453 -13.53 -6.87 -19.07
C VAL A 453 -12.87 -5.53 -19.41
N ILE A 454 -13.45 -4.43 -18.95
CA ILE A 454 -12.87 -3.08 -19.14
C ILE A 454 -11.54 -2.95 -18.41
N ALA A 455 -11.42 -3.41 -17.16
CA ALA A 455 -10.17 -3.42 -16.42
C ALA A 455 -9.06 -4.18 -17.18
N THR A 456 -9.41 -5.30 -17.81
CA THR A 456 -8.50 -6.06 -18.68
C THR A 456 -8.10 -5.25 -19.91
N ALA A 457 -9.05 -4.60 -20.58
CA ALA A 457 -8.78 -3.78 -21.75
C ALA A 457 -7.91 -2.56 -21.46
N LEU A 458 -8.03 -1.98 -20.27
CA LEU A 458 -7.21 -0.86 -19.79
C LEU A 458 -5.71 -1.20 -19.65
N ALA A 459 -5.34 -2.47 -19.60
CA ALA A 459 -3.95 -2.90 -19.62
C ALA A 459 -3.31 -2.84 -21.04
N ILE A 460 -4.13 -2.91 -22.10
CA ILE A 460 -3.66 -3.00 -23.49
C ILE A 460 -2.80 -1.79 -23.90
N PRO A 461 -3.21 -0.53 -23.65
CA PRO A 461 -2.39 0.64 -23.99
C PRO A 461 -1.00 0.62 -23.35
N GLY A 462 -0.92 0.20 -22.09
CA GLY A 462 0.36 0.06 -21.37
C GLY A 462 1.27 -0.99 -22.02
N LEU A 463 0.72 -2.14 -22.39
CA LEU A 463 1.44 -3.19 -23.11
C LEU A 463 1.86 -2.76 -24.52
N ALA A 464 1.01 -2.03 -25.25
CA ALA A 464 1.34 -1.50 -26.57
C ALA A 464 2.53 -0.51 -26.48
N LEU A 465 2.55 0.38 -25.48
CA LEU A 465 3.68 1.28 -25.23
C LEU A 465 4.95 0.51 -24.83
N LEU A 466 4.83 -0.55 -24.04
CA LEU A 466 5.97 -1.39 -23.68
C LEU A 466 6.59 -2.05 -24.93
N LEU A 467 5.76 -2.54 -25.84
CA LEU A 467 6.22 -3.11 -27.11
C LEU A 467 6.96 -2.09 -27.97
N TRP A 468 6.41 -0.89 -28.04
CA TRP A 468 7.01 0.18 -28.80
C TRP A 468 8.36 0.62 -28.21
N LEU A 469 8.46 0.78 -26.88
CA LEU A 469 9.70 1.11 -26.17
C LEU A 469 10.76 0.02 -26.36
N TRP A 470 10.37 -1.24 -26.22
CA TRP A 470 11.28 -2.39 -26.40
C TRP A 470 11.84 -2.46 -27.81
N ARG A 471 10.98 -2.34 -28.85
CA ARG A 471 11.42 -2.35 -30.26
C ARG A 471 12.37 -1.19 -30.57
N ARG A 472 12.15 -0.03 -29.97
CA ARG A 472 13.02 1.11 -30.13
C ARG A 472 14.41 0.88 -29.49
N GLU A 473 14.45 0.35 -28.28
CA GLU A 473 15.69 0.02 -27.60
C GLU A 473 16.55 -0.94 -28.44
N GLN A 474 15.95 -2.02 -28.95
CA GLN A 474 16.60 -2.97 -29.85
C GLN A 474 17.19 -2.31 -31.12
N ARG A 475 16.45 -1.37 -31.72
CA ARG A 475 16.93 -0.64 -32.91
C ARG A 475 18.16 0.24 -32.58
N LEU A 476 18.14 0.88 -31.41
CA LEU A 476 19.26 1.71 -30.95
C LEU A 476 20.52 0.86 -30.64
N GLU A 477 20.35 -0.31 -30.08
CA GLU A 477 21.45 -1.26 -29.84
C GLU A 477 22.04 -1.76 -31.15
N GLN A 478 21.20 -2.13 -32.12
CA GLN A 478 21.66 -2.56 -33.45
C GLN A 478 22.39 -1.46 -34.23
N SER A 479 21.95 -0.21 -34.11
CA SER A 479 22.63 0.92 -34.73
C SER A 479 24.00 1.22 -34.12
N LYS A 480 24.20 0.89 -32.83
CA LYS A 480 25.50 1.04 -32.16
C LYS A 480 26.47 -0.12 -32.40
N SER A 481 25.95 -1.32 -32.69
CA SER A 481 26.75 -2.50 -32.96
C SER A 481 27.14 -2.63 -34.44
N GLY A 482 26.51 -1.85 -35.32
CA GLY A 482 26.80 -1.80 -36.76
C GLY A 482 27.65 -0.60 -37.20
N ALA A 483 28.03 0.26 -36.24
CA ALA A 483 28.99 1.36 -36.40
C ALA A 483 30.33 1.03 -35.69
#